data_44e4ed887e65bfe066d986f351f9504a
#
_entry.id   44e4ed887e65bfe066d986f351f9504a
#
_cell.length_a   1.000
_cell.length_b   1.000
_cell.length_c   1.000
_cell.angle_alpha   90.00
_cell.angle_beta   90.00
_cell.angle_gamma   90.00
#
_symmetry.space_group_name_H-M   'P 1'
#
loop_
_entity.id
_entity.type
_entity.pdbx_description
1 polymer ?
#
loop_
_entity_poly.entity_id
_entity_poly.type
_entity_poly.pdbx_seq_one_letter_code
_entity_poly.pdbx_strand_id
1 'polypeptide(L)'
;MLKTRDKLIEIARQLFAHKGIENTTMNDIASASDKGRRTIYTYFRSKRDIYNAVVKTESDKIIDKLSAIVAQPVDPQQKLMDFIFARFEAIKESVSRNGTLKAGFFRDVRKVDRARRSNTTSEANMLKQILLEGVNQGVFHIRHVEQTAMVMLLSLQGLDVPYIRDNFSELGIEKLKLREYIEAFIMNGIKNK
;
A
#
# COMPACT_ATOMS: atom_id res chain seq x y z
N MET A 1 2.68 15.82 -20.27
CA MET A 1 2.08 16.90 -19.46
C MET A 1 1.03 16.30 -18.54
N LEU A 2 1.16 16.44 -17.21
CA LEU A 2 0.14 15.96 -16.27
C LEU A 2 -1.19 16.67 -16.56
N LYS A 3 -2.29 15.90 -16.60
CA LYS A 3 -3.64 16.47 -16.74
C LYS A 3 -3.93 17.40 -15.56
N THR A 4 -4.70 18.45 -15.76
CA THR A 4 -5.04 19.43 -14.70
C THR A 4 -5.55 18.75 -13.43
N ARG A 5 -6.36 17.71 -13.57
CA ARG A 5 -6.88 16.92 -12.44
C ARG A 5 -5.76 16.31 -11.60
N ASP A 6 -4.76 15.70 -12.22
CA ASP A 6 -3.65 15.02 -11.54
C ASP A 6 -2.74 16.05 -10.83
N LYS A 7 -2.53 17.22 -11.46
CA LYS A 7 -1.83 18.34 -10.82
C LYS A 7 -2.55 18.81 -9.54
N LEU A 8 -3.88 18.91 -9.58
CA LEU A 8 -4.68 19.29 -8.41
C LEU A 8 -4.59 18.26 -7.30
N ILE A 9 -4.60 16.96 -7.62
CA ILE A 9 -4.43 15.86 -6.66
C ILE A 9 -3.06 15.96 -5.99
N GLU A 10 -1.98 16.16 -6.76
CA GLU A 10 -0.62 16.22 -6.20
C GLU A 10 -0.43 17.44 -5.29
N ILE A 11 -0.94 18.61 -5.68
CA ILE A 11 -0.91 19.81 -4.85
C ILE A 11 -1.70 19.63 -3.56
N ALA A 12 -2.89 19.02 -3.66
CA ALA A 12 -3.71 18.70 -2.48
C ALA A 12 -2.99 17.72 -1.55
N ARG A 13 -2.33 16.68 -2.09
CA ARG A 13 -1.50 15.75 -1.34
C ARG A 13 -0.41 16.46 -0.53
N GLN A 14 0.33 17.35 -1.18
CA GLN A 14 1.40 18.13 -0.54
C GLN A 14 0.86 19.02 0.58
N LEU A 15 -0.26 19.73 0.34
CA LEU A 15 -0.90 20.56 1.35
C LEU A 15 -1.43 19.74 2.53
N PHE A 16 -2.07 18.60 2.26
CA PHE A 16 -2.54 17.68 3.29
C PHE A 16 -1.38 17.09 4.11
N ALA A 17 -0.27 16.78 3.46
CA ALA A 17 0.93 16.29 4.15
C ALA A 17 1.57 17.36 5.04
N HIS A 18 1.57 18.63 4.61
CA HIS A 18 2.23 19.71 5.33
C HIS A 18 1.36 20.35 6.42
N LYS A 19 0.13 20.77 6.06
CA LYS A 19 -0.79 21.48 6.95
C LYS A 19 -1.79 20.58 7.68
N GLY A 20 -1.97 19.34 7.23
CA GLY A 20 -3.07 18.47 7.62
C GLY A 20 -4.35 18.72 6.83
N ILE A 21 -5.21 17.71 6.81
CA ILE A 21 -6.48 17.76 6.05
C ILE A 21 -7.42 18.81 6.61
N GLU A 22 -7.52 18.89 7.93
CA GLU A 22 -8.45 19.81 8.60
C GLU A 22 -8.09 21.27 8.31
N ASN A 23 -6.80 21.60 8.29
CA ASN A 23 -6.28 22.96 8.10
C ASN A 23 -6.12 23.34 6.61
N THR A 24 -6.46 22.47 5.67
CA THR A 24 -6.40 22.74 4.24
C THR A 24 -7.79 23.05 3.70
N THR A 25 -7.92 24.15 2.95
CA THR A 25 -9.17 24.56 2.30
C THR A 25 -9.13 24.36 0.79
N MET A 26 -10.30 24.40 0.13
CA MET A 26 -10.38 24.41 -1.34
C MET A 26 -9.71 25.65 -1.94
N ASN A 27 -9.69 26.77 -1.20
CA ASN A 27 -8.98 27.99 -1.62
C ASN A 27 -7.47 27.83 -1.55
N ASP A 28 -6.94 27.17 -0.53
CA ASP A 28 -5.50 26.89 -0.45
C ASP A 28 -5.03 26.07 -1.66
N ILE A 29 -5.82 25.06 -2.04
CA ILE A 29 -5.51 24.21 -3.20
C ILE A 29 -5.61 25.04 -4.50
N ALA A 30 -6.60 25.93 -4.61
CA ALA A 30 -6.74 26.85 -5.75
C ALA A 30 -5.51 27.73 -5.89
N SER A 31 -5.14 28.43 -4.84
CA SER A 31 -4.00 29.35 -4.81
C SER A 31 -2.68 28.62 -5.13
N ALA A 32 -2.44 27.46 -4.53
CA ALA A 32 -1.22 26.67 -4.75
C ALA A 32 -1.14 26.06 -6.16
N SER A 33 -2.28 25.84 -6.82
CA SER A 33 -2.32 25.27 -8.18
C SER A 33 -2.25 26.32 -9.29
N ASP A 34 -2.26 27.58 -8.93
CA ASP A 34 -2.40 28.70 -9.88
C ASP A 34 -3.65 28.53 -10.77
N LYS A 35 -4.74 28.08 -10.17
CA LYS A 35 -6.03 27.88 -10.83
C LYS A 35 -7.12 28.63 -10.08
N GLY A 36 -8.06 29.19 -10.85
CA GLY A 36 -9.24 29.79 -10.27
C GLY A 36 -10.07 28.76 -9.48
N ARG A 37 -10.69 29.22 -8.38
CA ARG A 37 -11.58 28.39 -7.55
C ARG A 37 -12.61 27.61 -8.39
N ARG A 38 -13.19 28.27 -9.42
CA ARG A 38 -14.16 27.64 -10.33
C ARG A 38 -13.58 26.42 -11.04
N THR A 39 -12.32 26.47 -11.45
CA THR A 39 -11.65 25.36 -12.12
C THR A 39 -11.55 24.14 -11.20
N ILE A 40 -11.26 24.33 -9.91
CA ILE A 40 -11.18 23.18 -8.98
C ILE A 40 -12.55 22.52 -8.82
N TYR A 41 -13.61 23.32 -8.66
CA TYR A 41 -14.97 22.79 -8.52
C TYR A 41 -15.49 22.08 -9.77
N THR A 42 -14.85 22.28 -10.94
CA THR A 42 -15.12 21.48 -12.15
C THR A 42 -14.68 20.02 -11.99
N TYR A 43 -13.60 19.77 -11.23
CA TYR A 43 -13.04 18.44 -11.04
C TYR A 43 -13.46 17.78 -9.72
N PHE A 44 -13.67 18.56 -8.66
CA PHE A 44 -13.91 18.05 -7.31
C PHE A 44 -14.99 18.90 -6.62
N ARG A 45 -16.04 18.24 -6.17
CA ARG A 45 -17.18 18.91 -5.50
C ARG A 45 -16.83 19.38 -4.09
N SER A 46 -15.84 18.75 -3.45
CA SER A 46 -15.48 19.01 -2.06
C SER A 46 -14.02 18.66 -1.75
N LYS A 47 -13.51 19.15 -0.62
CA LYS A 47 -12.22 18.74 -0.05
C LYS A 47 -12.14 17.21 0.14
N ARG A 48 -13.26 16.59 0.52
CA ARG A 48 -13.37 15.15 0.69
C ARG A 48 -13.17 14.39 -0.63
N ASP A 49 -13.67 14.91 -1.74
CA ASP A 49 -13.49 14.29 -3.06
C ASP A 49 -12.03 14.32 -3.48
N ILE A 50 -11.35 15.46 -3.25
CA ILE A 50 -9.91 15.55 -3.50
C ILE A 50 -9.13 14.59 -2.60
N TYR A 51 -9.47 14.53 -1.31
CA TYR A 51 -8.84 13.63 -0.36
C TYR A 51 -8.97 12.16 -0.80
N ASN A 52 -10.19 11.74 -1.19
CA ASN A 52 -10.42 10.40 -1.70
C ASN A 52 -9.61 10.11 -2.99
N ALA A 53 -9.47 11.12 -3.85
CA ALA A 53 -8.63 11.01 -5.05
C ALA A 53 -7.14 10.88 -4.71
N VAL A 54 -6.65 11.62 -3.71
CA VAL A 54 -5.27 11.47 -3.20
C VAL A 54 -5.04 10.05 -2.66
N VAL A 55 -5.92 9.57 -1.78
CA VAL A 55 -5.83 8.21 -1.21
C VAL A 55 -5.84 7.16 -2.31
N LYS A 56 -6.75 7.30 -3.29
CA LYS A 56 -6.80 6.37 -4.43
C LYS A 56 -5.50 6.39 -5.23
N THR A 57 -4.96 7.56 -5.55
CA THR A 57 -3.72 7.67 -6.32
C THR A 57 -2.53 7.04 -5.60
N GLU A 58 -2.43 7.18 -4.27
CA GLU A 58 -1.37 6.53 -3.49
C GLU A 58 -1.57 5.01 -3.43
N SER A 59 -2.81 4.55 -3.32
CA SER A 59 -3.15 3.13 -3.42
C SER A 59 -2.77 2.54 -4.78
N ASP A 60 -3.16 3.20 -5.87
CA ASP A 60 -2.87 2.75 -7.23
C ASP A 60 -1.36 2.59 -7.44
N LYS A 61 -0.53 3.52 -6.93
CA LYS A 61 0.94 3.42 -7.00
C LYS A 61 1.50 2.17 -6.31
N ILE A 62 0.93 1.79 -5.16
CA ILE A 62 1.33 0.56 -4.45
C ILE A 62 0.97 -0.65 -5.31
N ILE A 63 -0.27 -0.71 -5.80
CA ILE A 63 -0.77 -1.81 -6.62
C ILE A 63 0.05 -1.95 -7.91
N ASP A 64 0.39 -0.86 -8.57
CA ASP A 64 1.22 -0.86 -9.79
C ASP A 64 2.62 -1.44 -9.52
N LYS A 65 3.28 -1.04 -8.41
CA LYS A 65 4.58 -1.60 -8.00
C LYS A 65 4.48 -3.12 -7.76
N LEU A 66 3.45 -3.57 -7.06
CA LEU A 66 3.26 -4.99 -6.75
C LEU A 66 2.91 -5.81 -8.00
N SER A 67 2.07 -5.27 -8.88
CA SER A 67 1.73 -5.92 -10.15
C SER A 67 2.96 -6.15 -11.03
N ALA A 68 3.90 -5.20 -11.05
CA ALA A 68 5.15 -5.34 -11.79
C ALA A 68 6.01 -6.52 -11.27
N ILE A 69 5.97 -6.80 -9.97
CA ILE A 69 6.68 -7.96 -9.39
C ILE A 69 5.99 -9.27 -9.76
N VAL A 70 4.65 -9.32 -9.67
CA VAL A 70 3.87 -10.51 -10.07
C VAL A 70 4.15 -10.91 -11.51
N ALA A 71 4.37 -9.93 -12.40
CA ALA A 71 4.64 -10.17 -13.82
C ALA A 71 6.09 -10.60 -14.13
N GLN A 72 7.01 -10.60 -13.15
CA GLN A 72 8.39 -10.98 -13.40
C GLN A 72 8.53 -12.49 -13.68
N PRO A 73 9.36 -12.91 -14.64
CA PRO A 73 9.62 -14.31 -14.93
C PRO A 73 10.73 -14.88 -14.01
N VAL A 74 10.47 -14.89 -12.71
CA VAL A 74 11.39 -15.39 -11.70
C VAL A 74 10.75 -16.55 -10.91
N ASP A 75 11.56 -17.32 -10.21
CA ASP A 75 11.13 -18.41 -9.37
C ASP A 75 10.02 -17.98 -8.38
N PRO A 76 8.94 -18.78 -8.16
CA PRO A 76 7.82 -18.42 -7.30
C PRO A 76 8.21 -18.09 -5.85
N GLN A 77 9.24 -18.77 -5.29
CA GLN A 77 9.73 -18.48 -3.95
C GLN A 77 10.37 -17.07 -3.90
N GLN A 78 11.22 -16.77 -4.87
CA GLN A 78 11.82 -15.45 -5.01
C GLN A 78 10.75 -14.37 -5.22
N LYS A 79 9.80 -14.62 -6.13
CA LYS A 79 8.67 -13.71 -6.42
C LYS A 79 7.85 -13.41 -5.18
N LEU A 80 7.57 -14.42 -4.36
CA LEU A 80 6.82 -14.27 -3.12
C LEU A 80 7.57 -13.36 -2.12
N MET A 81 8.85 -13.60 -1.94
CA MET A 81 9.68 -12.80 -1.03
C MET A 81 9.82 -11.36 -1.52
N ASP A 82 10.02 -11.16 -2.82
CA ASP A 82 10.13 -9.82 -3.41
C ASP A 82 8.80 -9.06 -3.32
N PHE A 83 7.66 -9.74 -3.51
CA PHE A 83 6.34 -9.15 -3.31
C PHE A 83 6.15 -8.67 -1.87
N ILE A 84 6.49 -9.49 -0.88
CA ILE A 84 6.34 -9.17 0.55
C ILE A 84 7.16 -7.93 0.92
N PHE A 85 8.43 -7.90 0.53
CA PHE A 85 9.31 -6.77 0.90
C PHE A 85 9.01 -5.50 0.10
N ALA A 86 8.68 -5.63 -1.18
CA ALA A 86 8.23 -4.48 -1.97
C ALA A 86 6.92 -3.88 -1.43
N ARG A 87 6.02 -4.71 -0.89
CA ARG A 87 4.81 -4.25 -0.21
C ARG A 87 5.15 -3.42 1.03
N PHE A 88 6.02 -3.92 1.92
CA PHE A 88 6.44 -3.18 3.09
C PHE A 88 7.09 -1.84 2.72
N GLU A 89 8.01 -1.83 1.76
CA GLU A 89 8.66 -0.60 1.31
C GLU A 89 7.68 0.37 0.66
N ALA A 90 6.77 -0.09 -0.19
CA ALA A 90 5.78 0.76 -0.84
C ALA A 90 4.84 1.43 0.17
N ILE A 91 4.41 0.70 1.21
CA ILE A 91 3.60 1.24 2.30
C ILE A 91 4.40 2.26 3.12
N LYS A 92 5.64 1.94 3.49
CA LYS A 92 6.54 2.83 4.24
C LYS A 92 6.81 4.13 3.47
N GLU A 93 7.11 4.05 2.18
CA GLU A 93 7.29 5.21 1.30
C GLU A 93 6.01 6.06 1.22
N SER A 94 4.85 5.43 1.02
CA SER A 94 3.56 6.13 0.97
C SER A 94 3.29 6.88 2.27
N VAL A 95 3.53 6.23 3.41
CA VAL A 95 3.40 6.85 4.73
C VAL A 95 4.39 7.99 4.92
N SER A 96 5.64 7.84 4.51
CA SER A 96 6.68 8.88 4.64
C SER A 96 6.38 10.11 3.78
N ARG A 97 5.91 9.91 2.53
CA ARG A 97 5.52 11.01 1.64
C ARG A 97 4.29 11.79 2.13
N ASN A 98 3.39 11.12 2.82
CA ASN A 98 2.09 11.70 3.19
C ASN A 98 2.05 12.25 4.62
N GLY A 99 3.17 12.25 5.35
CA GLY A 99 3.39 12.94 6.63
C GLY A 99 2.19 12.88 7.60
N THR A 100 1.52 14.02 7.80
CA THR A 100 0.36 14.17 8.69
C THR A 100 -0.91 13.45 8.22
N LEU A 101 -0.99 12.93 6.99
CA LEU A 101 -2.05 12.01 6.59
C LEU A 101 -2.10 10.77 7.51
N LYS A 102 -0.97 10.43 8.16
CA LYS A 102 -0.91 9.41 9.21
C LYS A 102 -1.95 9.61 10.31
N ALA A 103 -2.04 10.81 10.87
CA ALA A 103 -2.92 11.07 12.02
C ALA A 103 -4.40 11.07 11.63
N GLY A 104 -4.73 11.59 10.45
CA GLY A 104 -6.09 11.56 9.90
C GLY A 104 -6.48 10.18 9.37
N PHE A 105 -5.54 9.45 8.78
CA PHE A 105 -5.75 8.11 8.25
C PHE A 105 -6.10 7.10 9.34
N PHE A 106 -5.47 7.20 10.51
CA PHE A 106 -5.79 6.31 11.64
C PHE A 106 -6.98 6.76 12.49
N ARG A 107 -7.39 8.04 12.43
CA ARG A 107 -8.55 8.54 13.19
C ARG A 107 -9.91 8.21 12.56
N ASP A 108 -9.99 8.12 11.24
CA ASP A 108 -11.25 7.82 10.55
C ASP A 108 -11.26 6.36 10.06
N VAL A 109 -11.36 5.44 11.02
CA VAL A 109 -11.33 3.98 10.81
C VAL A 109 -12.27 3.55 9.67
N ARG A 110 -13.47 4.16 9.54
CA ARG A 110 -14.46 3.77 8.51
C ARG A 110 -14.07 4.14 7.08
N LYS A 111 -13.36 5.26 6.88
CA LYS A 111 -12.89 5.68 5.54
C LYS A 111 -11.66 4.91 5.11
N VAL A 112 -10.78 4.64 6.07
CA VAL A 112 -9.61 3.79 5.93
C VAL A 112 -10.02 2.37 5.55
N ASP A 113 -11.05 1.82 6.20
CA ASP A 113 -11.51 0.45 5.94
C ASP A 113 -11.97 0.23 4.50
N ARG A 114 -12.61 1.22 3.87
CA ARG A 114 -13.07 1.06 2.47
C ARG A 114 -11.91 1.06 1.49
N ALA A 115 -10.96 1.99 1.60
CA ALA A 115 -9.75 2.02 0.78
C ALA A 115 -8.86 0.80 1.07
N ARG A 116 -8.74 0.43 2.35
CA ARG A 116 -8.01 -0.76 2.80
C ARG A 116 -8.61 -2.05 2.25
N ARG A 117 -9.94 -2.22 2.26
CA ARG A 117 -10.60 -3.42 1.72
C ARG A 117 -10.35 -3.59 0.23
N SER A 118 -10.40 -2.52 -0.55
CA SER A 118 -10.10 -2.58 -1.98
C SER A 118 -8.66 -3.03 -2.23
N ASN A 119 -7.70 -2.47 -1.50
CA ASN A 119 -6.29 -2.85 -1.62
C ASN A 119 -6.05 -4.27 -1.09
N THR A 120 -6.63 -4.62 0.06
CA THR A 120 -6.52 -5.97 0.63
C THR A 120 -6.98 -7.04 -0.37
N THR A 121 -8.09 -6.82 -1.06
CA THR A 121 -8.57 -7.76 -2.09
C THR A 121 -7.59 -7.84 -3.27
N SER A 122 -7.08 -6.72 -3.74
CA SER A 122 -6.12 -6.69 -4.85
C SER A 122 -4.80 -7.37 -4.48
N GLU A 123 -4.26 -7.06 -3.31
CA GLU A 123 -3.03 -7.68 -2.79
C GLU A 123 -3.21 -9.19 -2.55
N ALA A 124 -4.36 -9.62 -2.00
CA ALA A 124 -4.66 -11.03 -1.81
C ALA A 124 -4.76 -11.78 -3.14
N ASN A 125 -5.35 -11.18 -4.17
CA ASN A 125 -5.41 -11.77 -5.52
C ASN A 125 -4.02 -11.90 -6.15
N MET A 126 -3.13 -10.94 -5.95
CA MET A 126 -1.74 -11.01 -6.40
C MET A 126 -0.97 -12.12 -5.69
N LEU A 127 -1.10 -12.22 -4.35
CA LEU A 127 -0.52 -13.32 -3.58
C LEU A 127 -1.07 -14.67 -4.04
N LYS A 128 -2.39 -14.78 -4.22
CA LYS A 128 -3.03 -15.99 -4.76
C LYS A 128 -2.40 -16.40 -6.11
N GLN A 129 -2.14 -15.45 -6.99
CA GLN A 129 -1.52 -15.71 -8.30
C GLN A 129 -0.10 -16.28 -8.14
N ILE A 130 0.73 -15.69 -7.27
CA ILE A 130 2.09 -16.17 -6.99
C ILE A 130 2.05 -17.58 -6.38
N LEU A 131 1.15 -17.81 -5.41
CA LEU A 131 1.03 -19.09 -4.74
C LEU A 131 0.53 -20.18 -5.71
N LEU A 132 -0.44 -19.87 -6.59
CA LEU A 132 -0.90 -20.79 -7.64
C LEU A 132 0.21 -21.16 -8.62
N GLU A 133 1.02 -20.17 -9.04
CA GLU A 133 2.18 -20.41 -9.89
C GLU A 133 3.14 -21.40 -9.22
N GLY A 134 3.45 -21.20 -7.92
CA GLY A 134 4.32 -22.10 -7.19
C GLY A 134 3.74 -23.50 -6.98
N VAL A 135 2.42 -23.63 -6.78
CA VAL A 135 1.75 -24.94 -6.71
C VAL A 135 1.83 -25.65 -8.04
N ASN A 136 1.56 -24.97 -9.15
CA ASN A 136 1.59 -25.53 -10.50
C ASN A 136 3.01 -25.99 -10.92
N GLN A 137 4.04 -25.31 -10.40
CA GLN A 137 5.44 -25.67 -10.63
C GLN A 137 5.98 -26.71 -9.61
N GLY A 138 5.16 -27.16 -8.64
CA GLY A 138 5.57 -28.11 -7.60
C GLY A 138 6.49 -27.52 -6.52
N VAL A 139 6.67 -26.19 -6.49
CA VAL A 139 7.48 -25.47 -5.50
C VAL A 139 6.77 -25.39 -4.14
N PHE A 140 5.44 -25.17 -4.17
CA PHE A 140 4.61 -25.05 -2.98
C PHE A 140 3.61 -26.21 -2.87
N HIS A 141 3.33 -26.62 -1.63
CA HIS A 141 2.29 -27.58 -1.30
C HIS A 141 1.18 -26.89 -0.48
N ILE A 142 0.14 -26.39 -1.15
CA ILE A 142 -0.95 -25.62 -0.54
C ILE A 142 -2.29 -26.21 -1.00
N ARG A 143 -3.14 -26.63 -0.05
CA ARG A 143 -4.49 -27.18 -0.36
C ARG A 143 -5.52 -26.09 -0.67
N HIS A 144 -5.46 -24.98 0.07
CA HIS A 144 -6.46 -23.90 0.02
C HIS A 144 -5.79 -22.57 -0.31
N VAL A 145 -5.37 -22.41 -1.57
CA VAL A 145 -4.51 -21.28 -2.00
C VAL A 145 -5.14 -19.93 -1.73
N GLU A 146 -6.44 -19.78 -1.97
CA GLU A 146 -7.15 -18.49 -1.77
C GLU A 146 -7.20 -18.09 -0.30
N GLN A 147 -7.53 -19.03 0.58
CA GLN A 147 -7.56 -18.80 2.02
C GLN A 147 -6.16 -18.56 2.57
N THR A 148 -5.17 -19.32 2.08
CA THR A 148 -3.76 -19.13 2.47
C THR A 148 -3.26 -17.74 2.05
N ALA A 149 -3.57 -17.28 0.84
CA ALA A 149 -3.20 -15.93 0.40
C ALA A 149 -3.81 -14.84 1.29
N MET A 150 -5.08 -14.98 1.65
CA MET A 150 -5.75 -14.01 2.53
C MET A 150 -5.17 -14.03 3.95
N VAL A 151 -4.99 -15.21 4.55
CA VAL A 151 -4.41 -15.35 5.90
C VAL A 151 -2.98 -14.82 5.93
N MET A 152 -2.17 -15.16 4.91
CA MET A 152 -0.80 -14.64 4.76
C MET A 152 -0.80 -13.11 4.71
N LEU A 153 -1.64 -12.51 3.86
CA LEU A 153 -1.73 -11.06 3.75
C LEU A 153 -2.12 -10.41 5.07
N LEU A 154 -3.14 -10.92 5.75
CA LEU A 154 -3.58 -10.38 7.05
C LEU A 154 -2.48 -10.50 8.12
N SER A 155 -1.71 -11.59 8.12
CA SER A 155 -0.56 -11.76 9.01
C SER A 155 0.55 -10.74 8.71
N LEU A 156 0.86 -10.52 7.42
CA LEU A 156 1.85 -9.53 7.01
C LEU A 156 1.42 -8.10 7.35
N GLN A 157 0.13 -7.79 7.29
CA GLN A 157 -0.40 -6.47 7.70
C GLN A 157 -0.12 -6.17 9.19
N GLY A 158 -0.01 -7.19 10.03
CA GLY A 158 0.42 -7.05 11.42
C GLY A 158 1.85 -6.50 11.57
N LEU A 159 2.71 -6.69 10.57
CA LEU A 159 4.08 -6.20 10.54
C LEU A 159 4.22 -4.79 9.96
N ASP A 160 3.16 -4.21 9.38
CA ASP A 160 3.22 -2.89 8.74
C ASP A 160 3.66 -1.79 9.70
N VAL A 161 3.10 -1.75 10.90
CA VAL A 161 3.42 -0.71 11.89
C VAL A 161 4.86 -0.83 12.40
N PRO A 162 5.34 -2.01 12.84
CA PRO A 162 6.75 -2.21 13.19
C PRO A 162 7.71 -1.86 12.04
N TYR A 163 7.36 -2.21 10.80
CA TYR A 163 8.19 -1.92 9.63
C TYR A 163 8.29 -0.41 9.34
N ILE A 164 7.17 0.30 9.43
CA ILE A 164 7.11 1.76 9.21
C ILE A 164 7.88 2.50 10.29
N ARG A 165 7.73 2.09 11.56
CA ARG A 165 8.37 2.72 12.73
C ARG A 165 9.82 2.34 12.91
N ASP A 166 10.28 1.31 12.21
CA ASP A 166 11.62 0.75 12.36
C ASP A 166 11.94 0.32 13.78
N ASN A 167 10.97 -0.27 14.49
CA ASN A 167 11.09 -0.64 15.90
C ASN A 167 11.12 -2.16 16.17
N PHE A 168 11.56 -2.96 15.19
CA PHE A 168 11.69 -4.41 15.36
C PHE A 168 12.65 -4.80 16.50
N SER A 169 13.68 -4.01 16.75
CA SER A 169 14.63 -4.25 17.85
C SER A 169 13.97 -4.21 19.23
N GLU A 170 12.95 -3.36 19.42
CA GLU A 170 12.16 -3.30 20.66
C GLU A 170 11.34 -4.59 20.87
N LEU A 171 11.09 -5.35 19.79
CA LEU A 171 10.39 -6.63 19.79
C LEU A 171 11.35 -7.83 19.80
N GLY A 172 12.66 -7.60 19.99
CA GLY A 172 13.67 -8.65 19.98
C GLY A 172 13.98 -9.24 18.59
N ILE A 173 13.62 -8.53 17.51
CA ILE A 173 13.83 -8.98 16.13
C ILE A 173 14.94 -8.16 15.49
N GLU A 174 15.99 -8.83 15.01
CA GLU A 174 17.06 -8.18 14.24
C GLU A 174 16.55 -7.79 12.84
N LYS A 175 16.46 -6.48 12.56
CA LYS A 175 15.97 -5.98 11.29
C LYS A 175 16.73 -6.53 10.07
N LEU A 176 18.03 -6.67 10.16
CA LEU A 176 18.88 -7.19 9.10
C LEU A 176 18.52 -8.64 8.73
N LYS A 177 18.02 -9.40 9.70
CA LYS A 177 17.59 -10.79 9.51
C LYS A 177 16.08 -10.94 9.27
N LEU A 178 15.33 -9.84 9.20
CA LEU A 178 13.88 -9.90 9.05
C LEU A 178 13.45 -10.72 7.82
N ARG A 179 14.21 -10.60 6.70
CA ARG A 179 13.94 -11.38 5.49
C ARG A 179 14.08 -12.88 5.77
N GLU A 180 15.14 -13.29 6.42
CA GLU A 180 15.38 -14.71 6.79
C GLU A 180 14.28 -15.25 7.71
N TYR A 181 13.85 -14.45 8.70
CA TYR A 181 12.79 -14.87 9.63
C TYR A 181 11.43 -15.01 8.94
N ILE A 182 11.05 -14.06 8.08
CA ILE A 182 9.80 -14.14 7.32
C ILE A 182 9.85 -15.29 6.32
N GLU A 183 10.97 -15.47 5.62
CA GLU A 183 11.16 -16.57 4.69
C GLU A 183 11.04 -17.93 5.40
N ALA A 184 11.76 -18.12 6.49
CA ALA A 184 11.69 -19.36 7.28
C ALA A 184 10.27 -19.60 7.80
N PHE A 185 9.58 -18.59 8.33
CA PHE A 185 8.22 -18.72 8.83
C PHE A 185 7.23 -19.15 7.73
N ILE A 186 7.32 -18.55 6.55
CA ILE A 186 6.41 -18.85 5.45
C ILE A 186 6.78 -20.19 4.80
N MET A 187 8.07 -20.39 4.43
CA MET A 187 8.48 -21.55 3.65
C MET A 187 8.33 -22.86 4.41
N ASN A 188 8.55 -22.88 5.72
CA ASN A 188 8.32 -24.07 6.53
C ASN A 188 6.84 -24.51 6.53
N GLY A 189 5.92 -23.59 6.25
CA GLY A 189 4.49 -23.88 6.18
C GLY A 189 3.96 -24.28 4.80
N ILE A 190 4.64 -23.88 3.72
CA ILE A 190 4.08 -24.00 2.35
C ILE A 190 5.01 -24.70 1.35
N LYS A 191 6.30 -24.84 1.64
CA LYS A 191 7.25 -25.47 0.72
C LYS A 191 7.02 -26.97 0.65
N ASN A 192 7.10 -27.51 -0.55
CA ASN A 192 7.12 -28.95 -0.74
C ASN A 192 8.42 -29.53 -0.15
N LYS A 193 8.29 -30.62 0.61
CA LYS A 193 9.44 -31.31 1.24
C LYS A 193 10.13 -32.18 0.23
#